data_f4cb8b0c58612c23ffc584952a3d1fab
#
_entry.id   f4cb8b0c58612c23ffc584952a3d1fab
#
_cell.length_a   1.000
_cell.length_b   1.000
_cell.length_c   1.000
_cell.angle_alpha   90.00
_cell.angle_beta   90.00
_cell.angle_gamma   90.00
#
_symmetry.space_group_name_H-M   'P 1'
#
loop_
_entity.id
_entity.type
_entity.pdbx_description
1 polymer ?
#
loop_
_entity_poly.entity_id
_entity_poly.type
_entity_poly.pdbx_seq_one_letter_code
_entity_poly.pdbx_strand_id
1 'polypeptide(L)'
;MRRSKELKLRDNRRLRRKRRVRGKISGTAEMPRVTIYKSNRYLIIQAIDDTKGHTLCHLNTAHLEEKLPSNIEGAKKAANIFAEKLKAANIEKIAFDRNGYKYHGVVAAFADTLRENGIKF
;
A
#
# COMPACT_ATOMS: atom_id res chain seq x y z
N MET A 1 10.67 19.32 23.84
CA MET A 1 10.88 20.19 22.67
C MET A 1 11.81 19.58 21.63
N ARG A 2 13.00 19.04 22.02
CA ARG A 2 13.89 18.34 21.10
C ARG A 2 13.20 17.18 20.38
N ARG A 3 12.41 16.40 21.11
CA ARG A 3 11.66 15.26 20.60
C ARG A 3 10.65 15.65 19.51
N SER A 4 9.99 16.82 19.66
CA SER A 4 9.06 17.33 18.67
C SER A 4 9.75 17.71 17.35
N LYS A 5 10.95 18.30 17.42
CA LYS A 5 11.74 18.64 16.24
C LYS A 5 12.19 17.39 15.48
N GLU A 6 12.63 16.36 16.19
CA GLU A 6 13.05 15.09 15.60
C GLU A 6 11.90 14.39 14.89
N LEU A 7 10.70 14.36 15.50
CA LEU A 7 9.50 13.79 14.90
C LEU A 7 9.09 14.55 13.63
N LYS A 8 9.11 15.89 13.67
CA LYS A 8 8.83 16.72 12.50
C LYS A 8 9.81 16.48 11.36
N LEU A 9 11.11 16.30 11.65
CA LEU A 9 12.12 15.99 10.64
C LEU A 9 11.86 14.61 9.99
N ARG A 10 11.49 13.61 10.76
CA ARG A 10 11.12 12.29 10.24
C ARG A 10 9.91 12.37 9.31
N ASP A 11 8.87 13.08 9.72
CA ASP A 11 7.65 13.26 8.93
C ASP A 11 7.95 14.02 7.63
N ASN A 12 8.79 15.05 7.68
CA ASN A 12 9.19 15.80 6.49
C ASN A 12 9.99 14.95 5.50
N ARG A 13 10.90 14.12 5.98
CA ARG A 13 11.66 13.19 5.13
C ARG A 13 10.75 12.17 4.45
N ARG A 14 9.79 11.61 5.19
CA ARG A 14 8.81 10.69 4.65
C ARG A 14 7.93 11.37 3.60
N LEU A 15 7.46 12.59 3.86
CA LEU A 15 6.68 13.37 2.91
C LEU A 15 7.46 13.65 1.62
N ARG A 16 8.76 13.97 1.70
CA ARG A 16 9.60 14.15 0.52
C ARG A 16 9.71 12.88 -0.30
N ARG A 17 9.91 11.73 0.33
CA ARG A 17 9.94 10.43 -0.36
C ARG A 17 8.60 10.12 -1.01
N LYS A 18 7.51 10.34 -0.29
CA LYS A 18 6.14 10.15 -0.79
C LYS A 18 5.87 11.01 -2.03
N ARG A 19 6.21 12.30 -1.99
CA ARG A 19 6.04 13.22 -3.11
C ARG A 19 6.89 12.83 -4.31
N ARG A 20 8.11 12.36 -4.08
CA ARG A 20 9.01 11.91 -5.15
C ARG A 20 8.44 10.70 -5.88
N VAL A 21 7.93 9.73 -5.16
CA VAL A 21 7.28 8.55 -5.73
C VAL A 21 5.99 8.95 -6.46
N ARG A 22 5.16 9.80 -5.85
CA ARG A 22 3.91 10.30 -6.44
C ARG A 22 4.14 11.08 -7.73
N GLY A 23 5.24 11.81 -7.83
CA GLY A 23 5.60 12.51 -9.06
C GLY A 23 5.88 11.59 -10.24
N LYS A 24 6.17 10.32 -10.00
CA LYS A 24 6.48 9.31 -11.01
C LYS A 24 5.35 8.31 -11.26
N ILE A 25 4.40 8.19 -10.31
CA ILE A 25 3.35 7.18 -10.33
C ILE A 25 1.98 7.85 -10.36
N SER A 26 1.20 7.52 -11.37
CA SER A 26 -0.19 7.92 -11.49
C SER A 26 -1.04 6.70 -11.84
N GLY A 27 -2.14 6.48 -11.11
CA GLY A 27 -3.03 5.34 -11.33
C GLY A 27 -4.11 5.65 -12.34
N THR A 28 -4.46 4.64 -13.13
CA THR A 28 -5.60 4.66 -14.06
C THR A 28 -6.53 3.48 -13.76
N ALA A 29 -7.69 3.40 -14.43
CA ALA A 29 -8.60 2.27 -14.25
C ALA A 29 -7.96 0.94 -14.71
N GLU A 30 -7.11 0.98 -15.73
CA GLU A 30 -6.41 -0.21 -16.27
C GLU A 30 -5.19 -0.59 -15.44
N MET A 31 -4.51 0.40 -14.87
CA MET A 31 -3.34 0.21 -14.03
C MET A 31 -3.45 1.13 -12.80
N PRO A 32 -4.31 0.76 -11.83
CA PRO A 32 -4.55 1.60 -10.68
C PRO A 32 -3.30 1.71 -9.79
N ARG A 33 -3.22 2.82 -9.08
CA ARG A 33 -2.17 3.02 -8.09
C ARG A 33 -2.58 2.32 -6.80
N VAL A 34 -1.79 1.31 -6.42
CA VAL A 34 -1.98 0.61 -5.15
C VAL A 34 -1.07 1.24 -4.09
N THR A 35 -1.68 1.78 -3.05
CA THR A 35 -0.97 2.40 -1.93
C THR A 35 -1.17 1.61 -0.66
N ILE A 36 -0.15 1.58 0.18
CA ILE A 36 -0.17 0.92 1.48
C ILE A 36 0.03 1.95 2.59
N TYR A 37 -0.79 1.88 3.62
CA TYR A 37 -0.62 2.63 4.86
C TYR A 37 -0.40 1.65 5.99
N LYS A 38 0.68 1.84 6.74
CA LYS A 38 1.10 0.98 7.85
C LYS A 38 0.96 1.73 9.16
N SER A 39 0.13 1.22 10.07
CA SER A 39 0.12 1.65 11.47
C SER A 39 0.77 0.57 12.34
N ASN A 40 0.86 0.82 13.65
CA ASN A 40 1.39 -0.19 14.59
C ASN A 40 0.50 -1.42 14.72
N ARG A 41 -0.79 -1.31 14.39
CA ARG A 41 -1.79 -2.35 14.63
C ARG A 41 -2.41 -2.95 13.36
N TYR A 42 -2.43 -2.20 12.27
CA TYR A 42 -3.13 -2.61 11.06
C TYR A 42 -2.52 -2.04 9.79
N LEU A 43 -2.96 -2.58 8.66
CA LEU A 43 -2.59 -2.12 7.33
C LEU A 43 -3.84 -1.66 6.60
N ILE A 44 -3.73 -0.56 5.85
CA ILE A 44 -4.76 -0.10 4.93
C ILE A 44 -4.18 -0.10 3.53
N ILE A 45 -4.85 -0.80 2.61
CA ILE A 45 -4.43 -0.92 1.23
C ILE A 45 -5.56 -0.42 0.33
N GLN A 46 -5.22 0.38 -0.67
CA GLN A 46 -6.20 0.94 -1.61
C GLN A 46 -5.64 0.85 -3.03
N ALA A 47 -6.51 0.51 -3.98
CA ALA A 47 -6.23 0.63 -5.41
C ALA A 47 -7.03 1.81 -5.94
N ILE A 48 -6.34 2.84 -6.46
CA ILE A 48 -6.91 4.14 -6.77
C ILE A 48 -6.75 4.46 -8.26
N ASP A 49 -7.86 4.89 -8.89
CA ASP A 49 -7.84 5.53 -10.19
C ASP A 49 -7.70 7.04 -9.99
N ASP A 50 -6.49 7.57 -10.20
CA ASP A 50 -6.19 8.99 -9.99
C ASP A 50 -6.87 9.89 -11.04
N THR A 51 -7.23 9.35 -12.19
CA THR A 51 -7.91 10.14 -13.24
C THR A 51 -9.34 10.53 -12.84
N LYS A 52 -9.99 9.70 -12.02
CA LYS A 52 -11.35 9.91 -11.53
C LYS A 52 -11.43 10.17 -10.04
N GLY A 53 -10.30 10.10 -9.33
CA GLY A 53 -10.26 10.20 -7.87
C GLY A 53 -11.09 9.11 -7.19
N HIS A 54 -11.13 7.91 -7.77
CA HIS A 54 -11.97 6.81 -7.33
C HIS A 54 -11.16 5.65 -6.79
N THR A 55 -11.56 5.13 -5.62
CA THR A 55 -10.95 3.92 -5.03
C THR A 55 -11.66 2.69 -5.57
N LEU A 56 -10.94 1.86 -6.33
CA LEU A 56 -11.48 0.65 -6.95
C LEU A 56 -11.54 -0.53 -5.98
N CYS A 57 -10.52 -0.70 -5.16
CA CYS A 57 -10.43 -1.75 -4.15
C CYS A 57 -9.90 -1.18 -2.85
N HIS A 58 -10.38 -1.70 -1.73
CA HIS A 58 -9.98 -1.26 -0.40
C HIS A 58 -9.87 -2.45 0.54
N LEU A 59 -8.86 -2.45 1.38
CA LEU A 59 -8.69 -3.44 2.46
C LEU A 59 -8.16 -2.75 3.71
N ASN A 60 -8.84 -2.95 4.84
CA ASN A 60 -8.35 -2.58 6.16
C ASN A 60 -8.30 -3.84 7.02
N THR A 61 -7.09 -4.25 7.42
CA THR A 61 -6.90 -5.50 8.17
C THR A 61 -7.55 -5.49 9.55
N ALA A 62 -7.84 -4.31 10.11
CA ALA A 62 -8.56 -4.18 11.37
C ALA A 62 -10.05 -4.50 11.24
N HIS A 63 -10.62 -4.43 10.04
CA HIS A 63 -12.05 -4.68 9.78
C HIS A 63 -12.35 -6.10 9.29
N LEU A 64 -11.34 -6.94 9.17
CA LEU A 64 -11.54 -8.35 8.81
C LEU A 64 -12.09 -9.14 10.00
N GLU A 65 -12.82 -10.23 9.74
CA GLU A 65 -13.28 -11.14 10.80
C GLU A 65 -12.10 -11.65 11.61
N GLU A 66 -11.05 -12.09 10.93
CA GLU A 66 -9.76 -12.39 11.54
C GLU A 66 -8.84 -11.17 11.35
N LYS A 67 -8.63 -10.39 12.40
CA LYS A 67 -7.75 -9.23 12.36
C LYS A 67 -6.32 -9.67 12.10
N LEU A 68 -5.69 -9.05 11.10
CA LEU A 68 -4.30 -9.33 10.75
C LEU A 68 -3.38 -8.30 11.39
N PRO A 69 -2.25 -8.74 11.98
CA PRO A 69 -1.29 -7.81 12.56
C PRO A 69 -0.51 -7.06 11.49
N SER A 70 0.05 -5.91 11.87
CA SER A 70 0.92 -5.09 11.01
C SER A 70 2.36 -5.62 11.06
N ASN A 71 2.56 -6.85 10.62
CA ASN A 71 3.86 -7.52 10.54
C ASN A 71 3.99 -8.24 9.18
N ILE A 72 5.11 -8.94 8.98
CA ILE A 72 5.38 -9.63 7.72
C ILE A 72 4.34 -10.69 7.41
N GLU A 73 3.92 -11.50 8.38
CA GLU A 73 2.89 -12.53 8.18
C GLU A 73 1.54 -11.91 7.85
N GLY A 74 1.14 -10.86 8.58
CA GLY A 74 -0.09 -10.12 8.33
C GLY A 74 -0.08 -9.48 6.95
N ALA A 75 1.05 -8.93 6.51
CA ALA A 75 1.22 -8.36 5.19
C ALA A 75 1.05 -9.40 4.08
N LYS A 76 1.61 -10.59 4.24
CA LYS A 76 1.46 -11.69 3.28
C LYS A 76 0.00 -12.14 3.14
N LYS A 77 -0.70 -12.31 4.26
CA LYS A 77 -2.11 -12.66 4.27
C LYS A 77 -2.97 -11.57 3.65
N ALA A 78 -2.70 -10.29 3.99
CA ALA A 78 -3.38 -9.15 3.42
C ALA A 78 -3.17 -9.07 1.90
N ALA A 79 -1.95 -9.34 1.43
CA ALA A 79 -1.63 -9.37 0.00
C ALA A 79 -2.41 -10.46 -0.75
N ASN A 80 -2.55 -11.65 -0.17
CA ASN A 80 -3.35 -12.72 -0.75
C ASN A 80 -4.82 -12.30 -0.89
N ILE A 81 -5.39 -11.71 0.14
CA ILE A 81 -6.77 -11.22 0.12
C ILE A 81 -6.94 -10.09 -0.89
N PHE A 82 -6.01 -9.14 -0.92
CA PHE A 82 -6.07 -8.00 -1.83
C PHE A 82 -5.89 -8.42 -3.29
N ALA A 83 -5.01 -9.40 -3.55
CA ALA A 83 -4.84 -9.97 -4.88
C ALA A 83 -6.14 -10.58 -5.41
N GLU A 84 -6.89 -11.29 -4.57
CA GLU A 84 -8.20 -11.82 -4.93
C GLU A 84 -9.19 -10.71 -5.28
N LYS A 85 -9.20 -9.62 -4.51
CA LYS A 85 -10.03 -8.44 -4.79
C LYS A 85 -9.67 -7.79 -6.12
N LEU A 86 -8.38 -7.68 -6.42
CA LEU A 86 -7.91 -7.14 -7.70
C LEU A 86 -8.34 -8.02 -8.86
N LYS A 87 -8.20 -9.34 -8.74
CA LYS A 87 -8.62 -10.29 -9.78
C LYS A 87 -10.14 -10.26 -10.00
N ALA A 88 -10.92 -10.15 -8.93
CA ALA A 88 -12.36 -10.02 -9.02
C ALA A 88 -12.80 -8.73 -9.75
N ALA A 89 -12.00 -7.68 -9.67
CA ALA A 89 -12.20 -6.42 -10.40
C ALA A 89 -11.55 -6.41 -11.79
N ASN A 90 -10.99 -7.54 -12.24
CA ASN A 90 -10.25 -7.69 -13.52
C ASN A 90 -9.01 -6.81 -13.61
N ILE A 91 -8.34 -6.58 -12.49
CA ILE A 91 -7.10 -5.81 -12.42
C ILE A 91 -5.92 -6.78 -12.34
N GLU A 92 -5.03 -6.76 -13.34
CA GLU A 92 -3.84 -7.60 -13.39
C GLU A 92 -2.55 -6.81 -13.24
N LYS A 93 -2.58 -5.52 -13.59
CA LYS A 93 -1.44 -4.61 -13.56
C LYS A 93 -1.71 -3.47 -12.60
N ILE A 94 -0.71 -3.11 -11.81
CA ILE A 94 -0.81 -1.99 -10.87
C ILE A 94 0.44 -1.14 -10.93
N ALA A 95 0.32 0.11 -10.45
CA ALA A 95 1.46 0.96 -10.11
C ALA A 95 1.59 0.96 -8.59
N PHE A 96 2.64 0.38 -8.05
CA PHE A 96 2.79 0.25 -6.61
C PHE A 96 3.39 1.53 -6.01
N ASP A 97 2.63 2.15 -5.11
CA ASP A 97 3.03 3.33 -4.35
C ASP A 97 3.31 2.92 -2.89
N ARG A 98 4.58 2.90 -2.52
CA ARG A 98 4.99 2.56 -1.15
C ARG A 98 4.68 3.64 -0.11
N ASN A 99 4.02 4.74 -0.49
CA ASN A 99 3.56 5.80 0.40
C ASN A 99 4.68 6.41 1.26
N GLY A 100 5.88 6.55 0.70
CA GLY A 100 7.06 7.10 1.40
C GLY A 100 7.74 6.15 2.38
N TYR A 101 7.23 4.94 2.56
CA TYR A 101 7.91 3.92 3.36
C TYR A 101 9.10 3.35 2.60
N LYS A 102 10.11 2.86 3.32
CA LYS A 102 11.20 2.11 2.70
C LYS A 102 10.67 0.78 2.16
N TYR A 103 11.17 0.35 1.01
CA TYR A 103 10.86 -0.97 0.45
C TYR A 103 11.60 -2.05 1.26
N HIS A 104 11.04 -2.37 2.43
CA HIS A 104 11.66 -3.21 3.44
C HIS A 104 10.60 -3.83 4.36
N GLY A 105 10.88 -5.00 4.90
CA GLY A 105 10.04 -5.67 5.89
C GLY A 105 8.58 -5.87 5.43
N VAL A 106 7.65 -5.24 6.10
CA VAL A 106 6.21 -5.40 5.85
C VAL A 106 5.81 -4.97 4.44
N VAL A 107 6.32 -3.83 3.98
CA VAL A 107 6.01 -3.30 2.64
C VAL A 107 6.56 -4.23 1.56
N ALA A 108 7.79 -4.70 1.70
CA ALA A 108 8.38 -5.65 0.76
C ALA A 108 7.63 -6.99 0.75
N ALA A 109 7.27 -7.51 1.92
CA ALA A 109 6.51 -8.76 2.04
C ALA A 109 5.14 -8.66 1.33
N PHE A 110 4.46 -7.54 1.50
CA PHE A 110 3.19 -7.28 0.81
C PHE A 110 3.36 -7.26 -0.71
N ALA A 111 4.32 -6.47 -1.20
CA ALA A 111 4.56 -6.34 -2.64
C ALA A 111 5.00 -7.66 -3.28
N ASP A 112 5.92 -8.39 -2.65
CA ASP A 112 6.42 -9.66 -3.16
C ASP A 112 5.29 -10.70 -3.22
N THR A 113 4.42 -10.74 -2.22
CA THR A 113 3.28 -11.66 -2.21
C THR A 113 2.25 -11.31 -3.28
N LEU A 114 2.01 -10.01 -3.56
CA LEU A 114 1.18 -9.61 -4.70
C LEU A 114 1.76 -10.13 -6.02
N ARG A 115 3.07 -10.02 -6.22
CA ARG A 115 3.73 -10.55 -7.42
C ARG A 115 3.61 -12.06 -7.53
N GLU A 116 3.74 -12.79 -6.42
CA GLU A 116 3.54 -14.24 -6.37
C GLU A 116 2.11 -14.65 -6.77
N ASN A 117 1.13 -13.78 -6.52
CA ASN A 117 -0.26 -13.99 -6.93
C ASN A 117 -0.54 -13.59 -8.38
N GLY A 118 0.47 -13.21 -9.13
CA GLY A 118 0.35 -12.89 -10.56
C GLY A 118 0.02 -11.43 -10.87
N ILE A 119 0.04 -10.55 -9.89
CA ILE A 119 -0.13 -9.12 -10.12
C ILE A 119 1.17 -8.55 -10.67
N LYS A 120 1.07 -7.81 -11.77
CA LYS A 120 2.23 -7.25 -12.49
C LYS A 120 2.52 -5.81 -12.09
N PHE A 121 3.73 -5.58 -11.67
CA PHE A 121 4.23 -4.22 -11.40
C PHE A 121 5.75 -4.20 -11.24
#